data_a549ce3cf9e13d3d304bb565df643b7d
#
_entry.id   a549ce3cf9e13d3d304bb565df643b7d
#
_cell.length_a   1.000
_cell.length_b   1.000
_cell.length_c   1.000
_cell.angle_alpha   90.00
_cell.angle_beta   90.00
_cell.angle_gamma   90.00
#
_symmetry.space_group_name_H-M   'P 1'
#
loop_
_entity.id
_entity.type
_entity.pdbx_description
1 polymer ?
#
loop_
_entity_poly.entity_id
_entity_poly.type
_entity_poly.pdbx_seq_one_letter_code
_entity_poly.pdbx_strand_id
1 'polypeptide(L)'
;MISEMNLQDLENIKGCLLTDFDNFWSYNILKQELENGKSKYFVAKQENEIVGFAGILLIIDQVNIMNIVVKKDKRNFGIGSSLLEEIIRYSKIHNATSITLEVNEKNIPAIKLY
;
A
#
# COMPACT_ATOMS: atom_id res chain seq x y z
N MET A 1 -12.36 4.11 3.32
CA MET A 1 -11.79 5.33 2.71
C MET A 1 -10.29 5.18 2.51
N ILE A 2 -9.81 5.57 1.35
CA ILE A 2 -8.36 5.50 1.03
C ILE A 2 -7.78 6.91 1.06
N SER A 3 -6.65 7.06 1.73
CA SER A 3 -5.93 8.33 1.78
C SER A 3 -4.43 8.08 1.79
N GLU A 4 -3.64 9.14 1.63
CA GLU A 4 -2.20 9.01 1.73
C GLU A 4 -1.80 8.72 3.18
N MET A 5 -0.81 7.83 3.35
CA MET A 5 -0.28 7.52 4.66
C MET A 5 0.65 8.64 5.11
N ASN A 6 0.51 9.07 6.37
CA ASN A 6 1.45 9.99 7.00
C ASN A 6 2.15 9.28 8.16
N LEU A 7 3.09 9.98 8.80
CA LEU A 7 3.84 9.40 9.91
C LEU A 7 2.94 9.03 11.09
N GLN A 8 1.88 9.81 11.34
CA GLN A 8 0.96 9.48 12.42
C GLN A 8 0.23 8.17 12.14
N ASP A 9 -0.16 7.93 10.88
CA ASP A 9 -0.79 6.68 10.50
C ASP A 9 0.15 5.50 10.78
N LEU A 10 1.43 5.65 10.45
CA LEU A 10 2.42 4.60 10.71
C LEU A 10 2.59 4.37 12.21
N GLU A 11 2.62 5.43 13.00
CA GLU A 11 2.72 5.29 14.45
C GLU A 11 1.53 4.54 15.03
N ASN A 12 0.34 4.78 14.47
CA ASN A 12 -0.88 4.12 14.93
C ASN A 12 -0.86 2.60 14.72
N ILE A 13 -0.14 2.11 13.73
CA ILE A 13 -0.07 0.67 13.45
C ILE A 13 1.24 0.03 13.89
N LYS A 14 2.15 0.79 14.47
CA LYS A 14 3.47 0.32 14.86
C LYS A 14 3.42 -0.96 15.71
N GLY A 15 2.51 -1.00 16.66
CA GLY A 15 2.42 -2.14 17.59
C GLY A 15 1.79 -3.39 16.99
N CYS A 16 1.12 -3.30 15.86
CA CYS A 16 0.41 -4.43 15.28
C CYS A 16 0.92 -4.86 13.90
N LEU A 17 2.02 -4.24 13.42
CA LEU A 17 2.58 -4.60 12.11
C LEU A 17 2.95 -6.08 12.02
N LEU A 18 3.50 -6.63 13.10
CA LEU A 18 3.94 -8.02 13.12
C LEU A 18 2.80 -9.01 13.31
N THR A 19 1.74 -8.61 14.00
CA THR A 19 0.67 -9.52 14.40
C THR A 19 -0.54 -9.46 13.49
N ASP A 20 -0.93 -8.27 13.08
CA ASP A 20 -2.18 -8.06 12.35
C ASP A 20 -1.99 -7.91 10.84
N PHE A 21 -0.79 -7.59 10.40
CA PHE A 21 -0.44 -7.45 8.99
C PHE A 21 0.65 -8.45 8.62
N ASP A 22 0.81 -8.70 7.33
CA ASP A 22 1.92 -9.52 6.87
C ASP A 22 3.22 -8.78 7.11
N ASN A 23 4.21 -9.50 7.61
CA ASN A 23 5.45 -8.90 8.08
C ASN A 23 6.49 -8.77 6.95
N PHE A 24 6.12 -8.08 5.87
CA PHE A 24 7.08 -7.83 4.78
C PHE A 24 8.00 -6.67 5.08
N TRP A 25 7.53 -5.70 5.84
CA TRP A 25 8.25 -4.46 6.07
C TRP A 25 8.21 -4.10 7.54
N SER A 26 9.39 -3.85 8.11
CA SER A 26 9.48 -3.39 9.49
C SER A 26 9.04 -1.93 9.58
N TYR A 27 8.69 -1.51 10.79
CA TYR A 27 8.38 -0.11 11.06
C TYR A 27 9.48 0.82 10.58
N ASN A 28 10.75 0.47 10.85
CA ASN A 28 11.86 1.33 10.48
C ASN A 28 12.00 1.50 8.96
N ILE A 29 11.78 0.43 8.21
CA ILE A 29 11.82 0.49 6.75
C ILE A 29 10.70 1.38 6.22
N LEU A 30 9.48 1.20 6.74
CA LEU A 30 8.34 2.03 6.33
C LEU A 30 8.58 3.50 6.65
N LYS A 31 9.14 3.78 7.83
CA LYS A 31 9.44 5.15 8.22
C LYS A 31 10.45 5.79 7.28
N GLN A 32 11.51 5.07 6.93
CA GLN A 32 12.51 5.56 6.00
C GLN A 32 11.88 5.85 4.63
N GLU A 33 11.02 4.97 4.15
CA GLU A 33 10.36 5.16 2.86
C GLU A 33 9.46 6.39 2.87
N LEU A 34 8.73 6.63 3.94
CA LEU A 34 7.89 7.81 4.06
C LEU A 34 8.71 9.10 4.11
N GLU A 35 9.88 9.04 4.72
CA GLU A 35 10.71 10.22 4.91
C GLU A 35 11.53 10.58 3.67
N ASN A 36 11.87 9.61 2.83
CA ASN A 36 12.76 9.89 1.69
C ASN A 36 12.05 10.56 0.50
N GLY A 37 10.73 10.57 0.47
CA GLY A 37 9.96 11.27 -0.54
C GLY A 37 9.89 10.62 -1.92
N LYS A 38 10.56 9.50 -2.12
CA LYS A 38 10.54 8.79 -3.42
C LYS A 38 9.39 7.81 -3.51
N SER A 39 8.94 7.34 -2.37
CA SER A 39 7.84 6.38 -2.27
C SER A 39 6.58 7.08 -1.82
N LYS A 40 5.44 6.57 -2.27
CA LYS A 40 4.13 7.04 -1.86
C LYS A 40 3.39 5.87 -1.22
N TYR A 41 2.80 6.10 -0.06
CA TYR A 41 2.02 5.09 0.63
C TYR A 41 0.58 5.53 0.79
N PHE A 42 -0.33 4.59 0.69
CA PHE A 42 -1.76 4.79 0.88
C PHE A 42 -2.25 3.91 2.00
N VAL A 43 -3.25 4.40 2.75
CA VAL A 43 -3.89 3.61 3.80
C VAL A 43 -5.37 3.50 3.51
N ALA A 44 -5.94 2.35 3.88
CA ALA A 44 -7.37 2.13 3.90
C ALA A 44 -7.83 2.18 5.35
N LYS A 45 -8.85 2.99 5.63
CA LYS A 45 -9.39 3.16 6.97
C LYS A 45 -10.86 2.80 7.04
N GLN A 46 -11.26 2.13 8.12
CA GLN A 46 -12.65 1.87 8.46
C GLN A 46 -12.84 2.34 9.90
N GLU A 47 -13.76 3.28 10.10
CA GLU A 47 -14.04 3.83 11.44
C GLU A 47 -12.77 4.31 12.16
N ASN A 48 -11.90 5.02 11.42
CA ASN A 48 -10.62 5.54 11.90
C ASN A 48 -9.56 4.48 12.20
N GLU A 49 -9.85 3.22 11.90
CA GLU A 49 -8.88 2.14 12.04
C GLU A 49 -8.22 1.86 10.71
N ILE A 50 -6.89 1.73 10.70
CA ILE A 50 -6.18 1.36 9.49
C ILE A 50 -6.33 -0.15 9.29
N VAL A 51 -6.93 -0.53 8.16
CA VAL A 51 -7.19 -1.94 7.84
C VAL A 51 -6.35 -2.44 6.67
N GLY A 52 -5.60 -1.57 6.03
CA GLY A 52 -4.71 -1.96 4.95
C GLY A 52 -3.82 -0.80 4.53
N PHE A 53 -2.75 -1.11 3.82
CA PHE A 53 -1.88 -0.09 3.25
C PHE A 53 -1.21 -0.64 1.99
N ALA A 54 -0.71 0.27 1.17
CA ALA A 54 0.01 -0.09 -0.04
C ALA A 54 1.10 0.93 -0.29
N GLY A 55 2.22 0.48 -0.82
CA GLY A 55 3.34 1.35 -1.16
C GLY A 55 3.68 1.25 -2.63
N ILE A 56 3.98 2.40 -3.23
CA ILE A 56 4.42 2.48 -4.62
C ILE A 56 5.69 3.31 -4.71
N LEU A 57 6.44 3.04 -5.77
CA LEU A 57 7.60 3.83 -6.14
C LEU A 57 7.36 4.35 -7.55
N LEU A 58 7.42 5.67 -7.71
CA LEU A 58 7.26 6.29 -9.02
C LEU A 58 8.63 6.59 -9.59
N ILE A 59 8.97 5.93 -10.70
CA ILE A 59 10.25 6.11 -11.38
C ILE A 59 9.95 6.59 -12.79
N ILE A 60 10.27 7.86 -13.07
CA ILE A 60 10.00 8.52 -14.36
C ILE A 60 8.51 8.40 -14.69
N ASP A 61 8.13 7.51 -15.60
CA ASP A 61 6.74 7.33 -16.03
C ASP A 61 6.21 5.94 -15.66
N GLN A 62 6.89 5.25 -14.74
CA GLN A 62 6.50 3.91 -14.31
C GLN A 62 6.17 3.91 -12.83
N VAL A 63 5.09 3.23 -12.48
CA VAL A 63 4.70 3.00 -11.09
C VAL A 63 5.03 1.56 -10.73
N ASN A 64 5.80 1.38 -9.67
CA ASN A 64 6.16 0.06 -9.17
C ASN A 64 5.45 -0.16 -7.84
N ILE A 65 4.55 -1.13 -7.78
CA ILE A 65 3.84 -1.47 -6.56
C ILE A 65 4.75 -2.36 -5.71
N MET A 66 5.18 -1.82 -4.57
CA MET A 66 6.10 -2.54 -3.68
C MET A 66 5.38 -3.49 -2.74
N ASN A 67 4.20 -3.09 -2.27
CA ASN A 67 3.41 -3.95 -1.41
C ASN A 67 1.95 -3.52 -1.42
N ILE A 68 1.07 -4.47 -1.11
CA ILE A 68 -0.33 -4.24 -0.78
C ILE A 68 -0.62 -5.18 0.37
N VAL A 69 -0.93 -4.64 1.52
CA VAL A 69 -1.09 -5.42 2.74
C VAL A 69 -2.44 -5.10 3.38
N VAL A 70 -3.19 -6.14 3.70
CA VAL A 70 -4.49 -6.01 4.34
C VAL A 70 -4.44 -6.71 5.69
N LYS A 71 -5.03 -6.07 6.71
CA LYS A 71 -5.11 -6.63 8.04
C LYS A 71 -5.73 -8.03 7.98
N LYS A 72 -5.15 -8.97 8.71
CA LYS A 72 -5.51 -10.40 8.59
C LYS A 72 -7.00 -10.67 8.76
N ASP A 73 -7.66 -10.00 9.69
CA ASP A 73 -9.09 -10.21 9.95
C ASP A 73 -9.99 -9.39 9.02
N LYS A 74 -9.42 -8.63 8.11
CA LYS A 74 -10.16 -7.78 7.17
C LYS A 74 -9.97 -8.23 5.72
N ARG A 75 -9.37 -9.38 5.50
CA ARG A 75 -9.18 -9.91 4.15
C ARG A 75 -10.50 -10.41 3.57
N ASN A 76 -10.58 -10.43 2.23
CA ASN A 76 -11.76 -10.85 1.48
C ASN A 76 -12.94 -9.88 1.55
N PHE A 77 -12.69 -8.63 1.93
CA PHE A 77 -13.70 -7.57 1.93
C PHE A 77 -13.43 -6.51 0.88
N GLY A 78 -12.55 -6.80 -0.08
CA GLY A 78 -12.29 -5.88 -1.18
C GLY A 78 -11.34 -4.73 -0.85
N ILE A 79 -10.68 -4.74 0.30
CA ILE A 79 -9.78 -3.66 0.71
C ILE A 79 -8.55 -3.61 -0.18
N GLY A 80 -7.96 -4.76 -0.48
CA GLY A 80 -6.81 -4.81 -1.39
C GLY A 80 -7.14 -4.29 -2.78
N SER A 81 -8.32 -4.63 -3.29
CA SER A 81 -8.79 -4.13 -4.58
C SER A 81 -9.00 -2.63 -4.54
N SER A 82 -9.53 -2.09 -3.44
CA SER A 82 -9.70 -0.64 -3.30
C SER A 82 -8.37 0.08 -3.28
N LEU A 83 -7.36 -0.47 -2.61
CA LEU A 83 -6.02 0.09 -2.62
C LEU A 83 -5.43 0.07 -4.02
N LEU A 84 -5.60 -1.03 -4.74
CA LEU A 84 -5.09 -1.14 -6.11
C LEU A 84 -5.79 -0.15 -7.03
N GLU A 85 -7.10 0.02 -6.90
CA GLU A 85 -7.84 1.01 -7.68
C GLU A 85 -7.31 2.43 -7.45
N GLU A 86 -7.00 2.77 -6.21
CA GLU A 86 -6.42 4.06 -5.89
C GLU A 86 -5.05 4.24 -6.52
N ILE A 87 -4.23 3.19 -6.53
CA ILE A 87 -2.93 3.22 -7.18
C ILE A 87 -3.10 3.45 -8.68
N ILE A 88 -4.05 2.78 -9.31
CA ILE A 88 -4.32 2.95 -10.73
C ILE A 88 -4.76 4.39 -11.02
N ARG A 89 -5.66 4.93 -10.19
CA ARG A 89 -6.10 6.32 -10.34
C ARG A 89 -4.94 7.30 -10.21
N TYR A 90 -4.11 7.11 -9.20
CA TYR A 90 -2.92 7.94 -8.98
C TYR A 90 -1.98 7.86 -10.19
N SER A 91 -1.77 6.65 -10.71
CA SER A 91 -0.90 6.43 -11.85
C SER A 91 -1.39 7.18 -13.10
N LYS A 92 -2.71 7.15 -13.34
CA LYS A 92 -3.29 7.87 -14.47
C LYS A 92 -3.15 9.38 -14.32
N ILE A 93 -3.35 9.89 -13.12
CA ILE A 93 -3.22 11.33 -12.84
C ILE A 93 -1.79 11.80 -13.10
N HIS A 94 -0.82 10.96 -12.80
CA HIS A 94 0.59 11.29 -12.98
C HIS A 94 1.16 10.83 -14.33
N ASN A 95 0.27 10.45 -15.25
CA ASN A 95 0.64 10.07 -16.63
C ASN A 95 1.62 8.89 -16.69
N ALA A 96 1.49 7.95 -15.78
CA ALA A 96 2.30 6.76 -15.81
C ALA A 96 1.96 5.91 -17.03
N THR A 97 2.96 5.33 -17.67
CA THR A 97 2.77 4.50 -18.86
C THR A 97 2.67 3.02 -18.52
N SER A 98 3.14 2.64 -17.33
CA SER A 98 3.06 1.24 -16.90
C SER A 98 3.00 1.14 -15.38
N ILE A 99 2.43 0.03 -14.92
CA ILE A 99 2.39 -0.31 -13.50
C ILE A 99 2.97 -1.71 -13.39
N THR A 100 4.03 -1.86 -12.60
CA THR A 100 4.62 -3.16 -12.31
C THR A 100 4.34 -3.54 -10.87
N LEU A 101 4.36 -4.84 -10.60
CA LEU A 101 3.96 -5.37 -9.30
C LEU A 101 5.09 -6.22 -8.73
N GLU A 102 5.72 -5.73 -7.65
CA GLU A 102 6.74 -6.46 -6.92
C GLU A 102 6.18 -6.98 -5.62
N VAL A 103 5.22 -7.89 -5.70
CA VAL A 103 4.63 -8.45 -4.50
C VAL A 103 4.99 -9.91 -4.38
N ASN A 104 4.83 -10.44 -3.17
CA ASN A 104 4.98 -11.85 -2.90
C ASN A 104 4.04 -12.64 -3.81
N GLU A 105 4.48 -13.84 -4.22
CA GLU A 105 3.70 -14.72 -5.09
C GLU A 105 2.28 -14.94 -4.63
N LYS A 106 2.03 -14.87 -3.34
CA LYS A 106 0.69 -15.05 -2.78
C LYS A 106 -0.30 -13.97 -3.20
N ASN A 107 0.20 -12.86 -3.74
CA ASN A 107 -0.64 -11.74 -4.15
C ASN A 107 -0.80 -11.62 -5.66
N ILE A 108 -0.39 -12.63 -6.39
CA ILE A 108 -0.45 -12.63 -7.85
C ILE A 108 -1.83 -12.27 -8.43
N PRO A 109 -2.95 -12.72 -7.85
CA PRO A 109 -4.26 -12.39 -8.43
C PRO A 109 -4.50 -10.90 -8.63
N ALA A 110 -3.83 -10.03 -7.87
CA ALA A 110 -3.99 -8.60 -8.02
C ALA A 110 -3.55 -8.10 -9.40
N ILE A 111 -2.65 -8.81 -10.06
CA ILE A 111 -2.12 -8.41 -11.37
C ILE A 111 -3.21 -8.41 -12.44
N LYS A 112 -4.22 -9.22 -12.29
CA LYS A 112 -5.27 -9.38 -13.30
C LYS A 112 -6.22 -8.21 -13.40
N LEU A 113 -6.14 -7.26 -12.49
CA LEU A 113 -7.00 -6.08 -12.51
C LEU A 113 -6.56 -5.04 -13.53
N TYR A 114 -5.54 -5.33 -14.23
CA TYR A 114 -4.97 -4.46 -15.22
C TYR A 114 -5.82 -4.42 -16.48
#